data_139fb4fd527c49065c4434f4c0ecbd4b
#
_entry.id   139fb4fd527c49065c4434f4c0ecbd4b
#
_cell.length_a   1.000
_cell.length_b   1.000
_cell.length_c   1.000
_cell.angle_alpha   90.00
_cell.angle_beta   90.00
_cell.angle_gamma   90.00
#
_symmetry.space_group_name_H-M   'P 1'
#
loop_
_entity.id
_entity.type
_entity.pdbx_description
1 polymer ?
#
loop_
_entity_poly.entity_id
_entity_poly.type
_entity_poly.pdbx_seq_one_letter_code
_entity_poly.pdbx_strand_id
1 'polypeptide(L)'
;MPQIQTCIFLFHRDLRMDDNTALLKAVKDGYDILPIFIFTPEQIDPKKNKYFSHNAVQFMCESIQDLDKQIIRAGGDGILCIRDINENALKNLFEHKKEISALYTNEDYTVYSRKRDNDIRKICEKYGVKFETAEDYGLVGLREGLLDGERPYMVLSQYFKHLQANYKVRKPEQFHGKFVKIPNISNRIMITELNSLYKENPNISVHGGRVNGLRQLDTIKSLKDYQEKRDYPALPKTSMMSAYLKFGCVSIREMYWHIYELFGGNHGLIRELVFRDFYMKIYGLKPELQRGKALHDALDKAIPWSYDKVLFKKWCEGKTGFPIVDAGMRQLNTIGWQHNRVRMITSNLLTKYLLIDWRWGERYFAQQLVDYDPASNAMGWQWSASIGPDAVPYFRAPFNPYIQSKKFDKDAAYIKKWVPELQEVDPKDIHKWDDEKVRAKYPTISYPAPLIDQKEASRRAVKIYKEAFEKSKNN
;
A
#
# COMPACT_ATOMS: atom_id res chain seq x y z
N MET A 1 -10.83 -14.96 44.14
CA MET A 1 -11.05 -14.78 42.69
C MET A 1 -9.66 -14.74 42.06
N PRO A 2 -9.41 -15.41 40.93
CA PRO A 2 -8.13 -15.23 40.26
C PRO A 2 -7.94 -13.74 39.94
N GLN A 3 -6.75 -13.22 40.21
CA GLN A 3 -6.40 -11.84 39.97
C GLN A 3 -6.50 -11.60 38.44
N ILE A 4 -7.37 -10.67 38.01
CA ILE A 4 -7.54 -10.32 36.60
C ILE A 4 -6.19 -9.80 36.10
N GLN A 5 -5.62 -10.49 35.12
CA GLN A 5 -4.35 -10.06 34.51
C GLN A 5 -4.65 -9.08 33.37
N THR A 6 -3.98 -7.94 33.38
CA THR A 6 -4.12 -6.92 32.33
C THR A 6 -2.97 -7.00 31.35
N CYS A 7 -3.26 -6.97 30.05
CA CYS A 7 -2.24 -6.74 29.03
C CYS A 7 -2.49 -5.46 28.24
N ILE A 8 -1.43 -4.87 27.75
CA ILE A 8 -1.49 -3.90 26.66
C ILE A 8 -1.69 -4.64 25.36
N PHE A 9 -2.66 -4.20 24.54
CA PHE A 9 -2.66 -4.49 23.11
C PHE A 9 -2.25 -3.26 22.32
N LEU A 10 -1.08 -3.31 21.69
CA LEU A 10 -0.54 -2.22 20.90
C LEU A 10 -0.93 -2.39 19.42
N PHE A 11 -1.91 -1.59 19.00
CA PHE A 11 -2.34 -1.53 17.60
C PHE A 11 -1.32 -0.83 16.72
N HIS A 12 -1.19 -1.31 15.48
CA HIS A 12 -0.38 -0.68 14.42
C HIS A 12 -1.19 -0.53 13.12
N ARG A 13 -1.08 -1.49 12.20
CA ARG A 13 -1.88 -1.56 10.96
C ARG A 13 -2.77 -2.80 10.95
N ASP A 14 -3.49 -2.91 12.03
CA ASP A 14 -4.40 -4.01 12.37
C ASP A 14 -5.64 -3.46 13.08
N LEU A 15 -6.18 -2.34 12.56
CA LEU A 15 -7.19 -1.48 13.19
C LEU A 15 -8.59 -2.12 13.18
N ARG A 16 -8.71 -3.26 13.85
CA ARG A 16 -9.93 -4.04 14.06
C ARG A 16 -9.82 -4.91 15.31
N MET A 17 -10.96 -5.37 15.83
CA MET A 17 -10.99 -6.35 16.93
C MET A 17 -11.12 -7.78 16.39
N ASP A 18 -12.11 -8.03 15.50
CA ASP A 18 -12.35 -9.36 14.92
C ASP A 18 -11.19 -9.81 14.05
N ASP A 19 -10.91 -11.10 14.10
CA ASP A 19 -9.85 -11.76 13.34
C ASP A 19 -8.45 -11.10 13.48
N ASN A 20 -8.21 -10.42 14.60
CA ASN A 20 -6.92 -9.83 14.96
C ASN A 20 -6.10 -10.86 15.74
N THR A 21 -5.07 -11.44 15.13
CA THR A 21 -4.41 -12.65 15.59
C THR A 21 -3.78 -12.51 16.98
N ALA A 22 -3.00 -11.44 17.22
CA ALA A 22 -2.36 -11.24 18.54
C ALA A 22 -3.38 -10.80 19.61
N LEU A 23 -4.43 -10.06 19.22
CA LEU A 23 -5.49 -9.66 20.13
C LEU A 23 -6.31 -10.88 20.61
N LEU A 24 -6.67 -11.77 19.69
CA LEU A 24 -7.35 -13.03 20.01
C LEU A 24 -6.48 -13.94 20.86
N LYS A 25 -5.15 -13.94 20.61
CA LYS A 25 -4.20 -14.69 21.44
C LYS A 25 -4.19 -14.15 22.88
N ALA A 26 -4.15 -12.82 23.07
CA ALA A 26 -4.18 -12.21 24.39
C ALA A 26 -5.45 -12.61 25.19
N VAL A 27 -6.62 -12.63 24.52
CA VAL A 27 -7.88 -13.10 25.11
C VAL A 27 -7.83 -14.58 25.48
N LYS A 28 -7.31 -15.44 24.59
CA LYS A 28 -7.14 -16.89 24.83
C LYS A 28 -6.17 -17.17 25.99
N ASP A 29 -5.16 -16.32 26.18
CA ASP A 29 -4.20 -16.39 27.28
C ASP A 29 -4.80 -15.84 28.61
N GLY A 30 -6.06 -15.37 28.63
CA GLY A 30 -6.81 -14.98 29.82
C GLY A 30 -6.65 -13.53 30.27
N TYR A 31 -6.18 -12.63 29.38
CA TYR A 31 -5.98 -11.21 29.71
C TYR A 31 -7.21 -10.37 29.41
N ASP A 32 -7.45 -9.37 30.28
CA ASP A 32 -8.25 -8.21 29.96
C ASP A 32 -7.37 -7.14 29.28
N ILE A 33 -7.92 -6.44 28.29
CA ILE A 33 -7.18 -5.68 27.29
C ILE A 33 -7.17 -4.18 27.60
N LEU A 34 -5.98 -3.57 27.67
CA LEU A 34 -5.78 -2.12 27.53
C LEU A 34 -5.42 -1.82 26.07
N PRO A 35 -6.36 -1.33 25.24
CA PRO A 35 -6.11 -1.04 23.85
C PRO A 35 -5.37 0.29 23.70
N ILE A 36 -4.20 0.28 23.04
CA ILE A 36 -3.42 1.50 22.82
C ILE A 36 -2.99 1.67 21.38
N PHE A 37 -2.82 2.94 20.96
CA PHE A 37 -2.13 3.31 19.72
C PHE A 37 -1.10 4.42 20.02
N ILE A 38 0.13 4.26 19.57
CA ILE A 38 1.21 5.24 19.76
C ILE A 38 1.51 5.92 18.44
N PHE A 39 1.24 7.23 18.38
CA PHE A 39 1.65 8.10 17.26
C PHE A 39 3.09 8.53 17.45
N THR A 40 4.01 7.85 16.76
CA THR A 40 5.44 8.19 16.83
C THR A 40 5.78 9.30 15.82
N PRO A 41 6.81 10.13 16.10
CA PRO A 41 7.26 11.14 15.16
C PRO A 41 7.64 10.58 13.77
N GLU A 42 8.15 9.34 13.71
CA GLU A 42 8.47 8.64 12.47
C GLU A 42 7.22 8.32 11.62
N GLN A 43 6.04 8.28 12.22
CA GLN A 43 4.78 8.08 11.51
C GLN A 43 4.13 9.38 11.06
N ILE A 44 4.11 10.40 11.94
CA ILE A 44 3.25 11.60 11.78
C ILE A 44 4.00 12.90 11.52
N ASP A 45 5.34 12.93 11.55
CA ASP A 45 6.13 14.12 11.27
C ASP A 45 6.69 14.08 9.83
N PRO A 46 6.22 14.94 8.91
CA PRO A 46 6.71 14.96 7.51
C PRO A 46 8.20 15.32 7.40
N LYS A 47 8.80 15.94 8.42
CA LYS A 47 10.24 16.26 8.45
C LYS A 47 11.08 15.01 8.75
N LYS A 48 10.53 14.04 9.49
CA LYS A 48 11.19 12.78 9.85
C LYS A 48 10.85 11.65 8.89
N ASN A 49 9.62 11.63 8.38
CA ASN A 49 9.13 10.60 7.47
C ASN A 49 9.14 11.07 6.02
N LYS A 50 10.17 10.70 5.27
CA LYS A 50 10.27 11.03 3.83
C LYS A 50 9.17 10.41 2.95
N TYR A 51 8.41 9.46 3.48
CA TYR A 51 7.26 8.80 2.84
C TYR A 51 5.91 9.25 3.42
N PHE A 52 5.91 10.35 4.18
CA PHE A 52 4.70 10.86 4.81
C PHE A 52 3.64 11.20 3.76
N SER A 53 2.40 10.72 3.98
CA SER A 53 1.23 11.04 3.18
C SER A 53 0.09 11.55 4.06
N HIS A 54 -0.40 12.75 3.78
CA HIS A 54 -1.60 13.27 4.45
C HIS A 54 -2.81 12.35 4.24
N ASN A 55 -2.99 11.78 3.04
CA ASN A 55 -4.07 10.85 2.74
C ASN A 55 -4.00 9.57 3.60
N ALA A 56 -2.80 8.99 3.75
CA ALA A 56 -2.60 7.80 4.56
C ALA A 56 -2.82 8.07 6.06
N VAL A 57 -2.36 9.23 6.57
CA VAL A 57 -2.56 9.63 7.96
C VAL A 57 -4.04 9.96 8.21
N GLN A 58 -4.73 10.63 7.28
CA GLN A 58 -6.19 10.84 7.35
C GLN A 58 -6.93 9.52 7.51
N PHE A 59 -6.70 8.58 6.60
CA PHE A 59 -7.34 7.26 6.64
C PHE A 59 -7.04 6.52 7.95
N MET A 60 -5.80 6.58 8.45
CA MET A 60 -5.39 5.97 9.72
C MET A 60 -6.15 6.59 10.90
N CYS A 61 -6.22 7.92 10.99
CA CYS A 61 -6.93 8.63 12.06
C CYS A 61 -8.44 8.33 12.04
N GLU A 62 -9.08 8.37 10.87
CA GLU A 62 -10.48 7.97 10.70
C GLU A 62 -10.72 6.51 11.14
N SER A 63 -9.76 5.61 10.84
CA SER A 63 -9.84 4.20 11.23
C SER A 63 -9.70 4.01 12.74
N ILE A 64 -8.85 4.77 13.39
CA ILE A 64 -8.70 4.76 14.86
C ILE A 64 -9.96 5.32 15.54
N GLN A 65 -10.55 6.39 14.99
CA GLN A 65 -11.82 6.95 15.49
C GLN A 65 -12.98 5.96 15.38
N ASP A 66 -13.01 5.15 14.31
CA ASP A 66 -14.02 4.09 14.17
C ASP A 66 -13.75 2.92 15.13
N LEU A 67 -12.49 2.51 15.29
CA LEU A 67 -12.08 1.48 16.25
C LEU A 67 -12.42 1.87 17.69
N ASP A 68 -12.19 3.13 18.06
CA ASP A 68 -12.58 3.69 19.37
C ASP A 68 -14.07 3.47 19.65
N LYS A 69 -14.93 3.84 18.68
CA LYS A 69 -16.38 3.62 18.79
C LYS A 69 -16.75 2.15 18.91
N GLN A 70 -16.02 1.25 18.22
CA GLN A 70 -16.25 -0.19 18.30
C GLN A 70 -15.90 -0.73 19.69
N ILE A 71 -14.76 -0.31 20.27
CA ILE A 71 -14.33 -0.68 21.62
C ILE A 71 -15.34 -0.20 22.66
N ILE A 72 -15.83 1.04 22.54
CA ILE A 72 -16.88 1.59 23.44
C ILE A 72 -18.16 0.73 23.36
N ARG A 73 -18.61 0.36 22.15
CA ARG A 73 -19.78 -0.51 21.97
C ARG A 73 -19.58 -1.92 22.56
N ALA A 74 -18.35 -2.38 22.63
CA ALA A 74 -17.97 -3.65 23.25
C ALA A 74 -17.75 -3.55 24.77
N GLY A 75 -18.11 -2.40 25.40
CA GLY A 75 -18.06 -2.18 26.85
C GLY A 75 -16.72 -1.64 27.38
N GLY A 76 -15.81 -1.20 26.51
CA GLY A 76 -14.58 -0.50 26.90
C GLY A 76 -14.75 1.02 26.97
N ASP A 77 -13.68 1.71 27.38
CA ASP A 77 -13.62 3.19 27.44
C ASP A 77 -13.07 3.82 26.14
N GLY A 78 -12.94 3.04 25.04
CA GLY A 78 -12.31 3.45 23.79
C GLY A 78 -10.83 3.02 23.71
N ILE A 79 -10.07 3.63 22.80
CA ILE A 79 -8.65 3.37 22.60
C ILE A 79 -7.78 4.48 23.19
N LEU A 80 -6.74 4.12 23.94
CA LEU A 80 -5.77 5.08 24.46
C LEU A 80 -4.79 5.50 23.35
N CYS A 81 -4.93 6.72 22.86
CA CYS A 81 -3.98 7.30 21.90
C CYS A 81 -2.89 8.09 22.63
N ILE A 82 -1.63 7.82 22.28
CA ILE A 82 -0.46 8.45 22.89
C ILE A 82 0.38 9.10 21.76
N ARG A 83 0.84 10.33 21.98
CA ARG A 83 1.76 11.00 21.04
C ARG A 83 3.13 11.10 21.67
N ASP A 84 3.98 10.11 21.40
CA ASP A 84 5.35 10.03 21.94
C ASP A 84 6.18 9.00 21.15
N ILE A 85 7.45 8.82 21.51
CA ILE A 85 8.21 7.64 21.12
C ILE A 85 7.76 6.43 21.96
N ASN A 86 7.88 5.22 21.40
CA ASN A 86 7.42 4.00 22.07
C ASN A 86 8.04 3.81 23.47
N GLU A 87 9.31 4.15 23.62
CA GLU A 87 10.02 4.01 24.90
C GLU A 87 9.37 4.83 26.01
N ASN A 88 9.13 6.12 25.78
CA ASN A 88 8.53 7.01 26.77
C ASN A 88 7.09 6.61 27.08
N ALA A 89 6.31 6.30 26.05
CA ALA A 89 4.91 5.90 26.18
C ALA A 89 4.76 4.64 27.04
N LEU A 90 5.54 3.60 26.76
CA LEU A 90 5.47 2.33 27.49
C LEU A 90 6.04 2.44 28.90
N LYS A 91 7.17 3.17 29.08
CA LYS A 91 7.71 3.47 30.40
C LYS A 91 6.66 4.13 31.28
N ASN A 92 6.02 5.19 30.80
CA ASN A 92 4.98 5.90 31.53
C ASN A 92 3.82 4.95 31.93
N LEU A 93 3.36 4.08 31.01
CA LEU A 93 2.30 3.11 31.30
C LEU A 93 2.71 2.09 32.38
N PHE A 94 3.92 1.50 32.28
CA PHE A 94 4.39 0.50 33.23
C PHE A 94 4.68 1.08 34.62
N GLU A 95 5.05 2.35 34.71
CA GLU A 95 5.25 3.04 36.00
C GLU A 95 3.92 3.39 36.70
N HIS A 96 2.88 3.74 35.94
CA HIS A 96 1.57 4.14 36.47
C HIS A 96 0.59 2.97 36.67
N LYS A 97 0.75 1.86 35.96
CA LYS A 97 -0.15 0.69 36.01
C LYS A 97 0.63 -0.60 36.26
N LYS A 98 0.86 -0.89 37.55
CA LYS A 98 1.63 -2.07 37.99
C LYS A 98 0.96 -3.42 37.69
N GLU A 99 -0.34 -3.42 37.43
CA GLU A 99 -1.13 -4.61 37.06
C GLU A 99 -0.88 -5.06 35.61
N ILE A 100 -0.21 -4.27 34.77
CA ILE A 100 0.14 -4.67 33.40
C ILE A 100 1.24 -5.72 33.47
N SER A 101 0.93 -6.94 33.06
CA SER A 101 1.87 -8.07 33.08
C SER A 101 2.30 -8.55 31.69
N ALA A 102 1.63 -8.09 30.62
CA ALA A 102 1.97 -8.46 29.26
C ALA A 102 1.70 -7.32 28.24
N LEU A 103 2.41 -7.38 27.11
CA LEU A 103 2.14 -6.57 25.92
C LEU A 103 2.05 -7.50 24.70
N TYR A 104 0.93 -7.37 23.96
CA TYR A 104 0.67 -8.09 22.72
C TYR A 104 0.63 -7.13 21.55
N THR A 105 1.13 -7.56 20.39
CA THR A 105 1.06 -6.80 19.13
C THR A 105 1.18 -7.74 17.93
N ASN A 106 0.68 -7.31 16.76
CA ASN A 106 0.94 -8.04 15.54
C ASN A 106 2.27 -7.62 14.91
N GLU A 107 3.00 -8.61 14.40
CA GLU A 107 4.26 -8.39 13.67
C GLU A 107 4.04 -7.69 12.34
N ASP A 108 5.05 -6.93 11.92
CA ASP A 108 5.15 -6.38 10.57
C ASP A 108 6.48 -6.81 9.94
N TYR A 109 6.50 -6.90 8.61
CA TYR A 109 7.64 -7.40 7.85
C TYR A 109 8.73 -6.36 7.59
N THR A 110 8.51 -5.06 7.92
CA THR A 110 9.47 -4.00 7.60
C THR A 110 10.66 -3.97 8.57
N VAL A 111 11.83 -3.52 8.09
CA VAL A 111 13.02 -3.33 8.93
C VAL A 111 12.73 -2.35 10.07
N TYR A 112 11.95 -1.29 9.78
CA TYR A 112 11.50 -0.34 10.79
C TYR A 112 10.70 -1.04 11.90
N SER A 113 9.70 -1.82 11.53
CA SER A 113 8.84 -2.51 12.49
C SER A 113 9.59 -3.54 13.31
N ARG A 114 10.48 -4.31 12.69
CA ARG A 114 11.32 -5.27 13.42
C ARG A 114 12.24 -4.59 14.45
N LYS A 115 12.82 -3.44 14.07
CA LYS A 115 13.61 -2.64 15.02
C LYS A 115 12.73 -2.13 16.17
N ARG A 116 11.57 -1.55 15.86
CA ARG A 116 10.56 -1.10 16.83
C ARG A 116 10.20 -2.21 17.81
N ASP A 117 9.82 -3.38 17.31
CA ASP A 117 9.36 -4.51 18.12
C ASP A 117 10.51 -5.05 19.02
N ASN A 118 11.73 -5.07 18.51
CA ASN A 118 12.91 -5.42 19.32
C ASN A 118 13.19 -4.39 20.42
N ASP A 119 13.04 -3.10 20.14
CA ASP A 119 13.21 -2.04 21.15
C ASP A 119 12.07 -2.13 22.20
N ILE A 120 10.83 -2.40 21.82
CA ILE A 120 9.70 -2.65 22.73
C ILE A 120 9.97 -3.89 23.61
N ARG A 121 10.49 -4.97 23.07
CA ARG A 121 10.85 -6.18 23.81
C ARG A 121 11.82 -5.86 24.95
N LYS A 122 12.88 -5.10 24.68
CA LYS A 122 13.86 -4.68 25.70
C LYS A 122 13.23 -3.85 26.83
N ILE A 123 12.26 -2.99 26.47
CA ILE A 123 11.52 -2.19 27.46
C ILE A 123 10.68 -3.12 28.34
N CYS A 124 9.94 -4.05 27.73
CA CYS A 124 9.13 -5.03 28.46
C CYS A 124 9.99 -5.88 29.40
N GLU A 125 11.12 -6.38 28.94
CA GLU A 125 12.10 -7.13 29.77
C GLU A 125 12.56 -6.33 30.98
N LYS A 126 12.90 -5.04 30.81
CA LYS A 126 13.32 -4.14 31.89
C LYS A 126 12.26 -3.99 33.00
N TYR A 127 10.98 -4.04 32.63
CA TYR A 127 9.85 -3.88 33.56
C TYR A 127 9.21 -5.20 34.01
N GLY A 128 9.76 -6.35 33.60
CA GLY A 128 9.21 -7.68 33.91
C GLY A 128 7.87 -7.95 33.23
N VAL A 129 7.59 -7.28 32.11
CA VAL A 129 6.37 -7.42 31.31
C VAL A 129 6.61 -8.44 30.18
N LYS A 130 5.73 -9.41 30.05
CA LYS A 130 5.78 -10.40 28.96
C LYS A 130 5.54 -9.70 27.61
N PHE A 131 6.35 -9.99 26.59
CA PHE A 131 6.17 -9.47 25.23
C PHE A 131 5.83 -10.59 24.27
N GLU A 132 4.65 -10.52 23.65
CA GLU A 132 4.12 -11.51 22.72
C GLU A 132 3.74 -10.91 21.38
N THR A 133 4.06 -11.63 20.32
CA THR A 133 3.72 -11.24 18.95
C THR A 133 2.99 -12.34 18.18
N ALA A 134 2.29 -11.97 17.12
CA ALA A 134 1.70 -12.89 16.16
C ALA A 134 1.71 -12.32 14.74
N GLU A 135 1.78 -13.18 13.73
CA GLU A 135 1.63 -12.79 12.35
C GLU A 135 0.15 -12.64 11.97
N ASP A 136 -0.22 -11.51 11.38
CA ASP A 136 -1.61 -11.20 11.01
C ASP A 136 -1.79 -10.70 9.59
N TYR A 137 -0.74 -10.20 8.96
CA TYR A 137 -0.78 -9.37 7.78
C TYR A 137 -0.98 -10.12 6.46
N GLY A 138 -0.47 -11.36 6.35
CA GLY A 138 -0.52 -12.21 5.16
C GLY A 138 -1.64 -13.25 5.18
N LEU A 139 -1.89 -13.87 4.03
CA LEU A 139 -2.72 -15.08 3.93
C LEU A 139 -2.03 -16.25 4.63
N VAL A 140 -0.71 -16.30 4.53
CA VAL A 140 0.18 -17.25 5.22
C VAL A 140 1.35 -16.49 5.83
N GLY A 141 1.97 -17.04 6.86
CA GLY A 141 3.08 -16.42 7.58
C GLY A 141 4.25 -16.03 6.66
N LEU A 142 5.03 -15.01 7.05
CA LEU A 142 6.11 -14.47 6.22
C LEU A 142 7.14 -15.54 5.81
N ARG A 143 7.41 -16.48 6.72
CA ARG A 143 8.37 -17.58 6.52
C ARG A 143 7.73 -18.88 6.06
N GLU A 144 6.42 -18.89 5.81
CA GLU A 144 5.69 -20.03 5.27
C GLU A 144 5.58 -19.92 3.75
N GLY A 145 5.28 -21.01 3.06
CA GLY A 145 5.07 -21.03 1.60
C GLY A 145 6.29 -20.58 0.80
N LEU A 146 7.49 -20.90 1.29
CA LEU A 146 8.75 -20.58 0.63
C LEU A 146 9.19 -21.68 -0.31
N LEU A 147 9.98 -21.34 -1.32
CA LEU A 147 10.68 -22.29 -2.17
C LEU A 147 11.76 -22.98 -1.31
N ASP A 148 11.79 -24.31 -1.32
CA ASP A 148 12.73 -25.13 -0.54
C ASP A 148 12.76 -24.79 0.97
N GLY A 149 11.65 -24.22 1.49
CA GLY A 149 11.54 -23.82 2.90
C GLY A 149 12.31 -22.55 3.30
N GLU A 150 13.08 -21.94 2.41
CA GLU A 150 13.99 -20.83 2.76
C GLU A 150 13.82 -19.58 1.88
N ARG A 151 13.63 -19.75 0.58
CA ARG A 151 13.67 -18.65 -0.40
C ARG A 151 12.27 -18.25 -0.86
N PRO A 152 11.99 -16.95 -1.04
CA PRO A 152 10.73 -16.54 -1.64
C PRO A 152 10.67 -16.95 -3.12
N TYR A 153 9.49 -17.30 -3.60
CA TYR A 153 9.24 -17.45 -5.03
C TYR A 153 9.48 -16.13 -5.76
N MET A 154 10.04 -16.19 -6.99
CA MET A 154 10.28 -15.01 -7.83
C MET A 154 9.29 -14.87 -8.98
N VAL A 155 8.42 -15.88 -9.18
CA VAL A 155 7.40 -15.93 -10.23
C VAL A 155 6.02 -16.13 -9.56
N LEU A 156 5.12 -15.18 -9.75
CA LEU A 156 3.80 -15.17 -9.10
C LEU A 156 2.97 -16.44 -9.40
N SER A 157 2.96 -16.90 -10.65
CA SER A 157 2.16 -18.07 -11.02
C SER A 157 2.61 -19.36 -10.32
N GLN A 158 3.90 -19.50 -10.04
CA GLN A 158 4.46 -20.63 -9.29
C GLN A 158 4.05 -20.54 -7.81
N TYR A 159 4.19 -19.35 -7.22
CA TYR A 159 3.77 -19.09 -5.84
C TYR A 159 2.26 -19.34 -5.64
N PHE A 160 1.43 -18.86 -6.56
CA PHE A 160 -0.02 -19.05 -6.51
C PHE A 160 -0.41 -20.53 -6.52
N LYS A 161 0.17 -21.32 -7.44
CA LYS A 161 -0.05 -22.78 -7.51
C LYS A 161 0.40 -23.47 -6.22
N HIS A 162 1.55 -23.10 -5.67
CA HIS A 162 2.08 -23.67 -4.43
C HIS A 162 1.14 -23.40 -3.25
N LEU A 163 0.64 -22.16 -3.10
CA LEU A 163 -0.30 -21.83 -2.04
C LEU A 163 -1.61 -22.58 -2.16
N GLN A 164 -2.20 -22.65 -3.35
CA GLN A 164 -3.45 -23.38 -3.57
C GLN A 164 -3.33 -24.89 -3.23
N ALA A 165 -2.18 -25.48 -3.51
CA ALA A 165 -1.96 -26.92 -3.28
C ALA A 165 -1.66 -27.26 -1.81
N ASN A 166 -0.99 -26.37 -1.05
CA ASN A 166 -0.37 -26.74 0.22
C ASN A 166 -0.92 -25.97 1.43
N TYR A 167 -1.68 -24.90 1.24
CA TYR A 167 -2.10 -24.04 2.34
C TYR A 167 -3.62 -23.84 2.36
N LYS A 168 -4.19 -23.93 3.57
CA LYS A 168 -5.59 -23.57 3.83
C LYS A 168 -5.61 -22.27 4.61
N VAL A 169 -6.27 -21.26 4.07
CA VAL A 169 -6.49 -20.01 4.78
C VAL A 169 -7.45 -20.26 5.95
N ARG A 170 -7.05 -19.93 7.18
CA ARG A 170 -7.91 -20.09 8.35
C ARG A 170 -9.17 -19.23 8.24
N LYS A 171 -10.28 -19.66 8.83
CA LYS A 171 -11.50 -18.84 8.92
C LYS A 171 -11.28 -17.65 9.85
N PRO A 172 -11.93 -16.50 9.59
CA PRO A 172 -11.96 -15.37 10.52
C PRO A 172 -12.59 -15.77 11.86
N GLU A 173 -12.06 -15.19 12.94
CA GLU A 173 -12.57 -15.43 14.30
C GLU A 173 -13.13 -14.13 14.88
N GLN A 174 -14.21 -14.20 15.67
CA GLN A 174 -14.79 -13.04 16.37
C GLN A 174 -14.05 -12.77 17.67
N PHE A 175 -14.02 -11.50 18.05
CA PHE A 175 -13.47 -11.05 19.32
C PHE A 175 -14.52 -11.15 20.45
N HIS A 176 -14.15 -11.79 21.56
CA HIS A 176 -14.98 -11.94 22.76
C HIS A 176 -14.24 -11.54 24.04
N GLY A 177 -13.27 -10.65 23.93
CA GLY A 177 -12.47 -10.19 25.07
C GLY A 177 -13.15 -9.07 25.87
N LYS A 178 -12.51 -8.71 26.99
CA LYS A 178 -12.91 -7.59 27.84
C LYS A 178 -11.85 -6.51 27.82
N PHE A 179 -12.28 -5.28 28.02
CA PHE A 179 -11.41 -4.11 28.10
C PHE A 179 -11.30 -3.60 29.54
N VAL A 180 -10.11 -3.10 29.89
CA VAL A 180 -9.87 -2.42 31.16
C VAL A 180 -10.04 -0.91 31.00
N LYS A 181 -10.26 -0.21 32.11
CA LYS A 181 -10.36 1.25 32.13
C LYS A 181 -9.07 1.92 31.66
N ILE A 182 -9.21 2.93 30.81
CA ILE A 182 -8.10 3.73 30.30
C ILE A 182 -7.49 4.57 31.43
N PRO A 183 -6.16 4.51 31.66
CA PRO A 183 -5.50 5.35 32.63
C PRO A 183 -5.41 6.81 32.17
N ASN A 184 -5.40 7.72 33.14
CA ASN A 184 -5.06 9.11 32.86
C ASN A 184 -3.54 9.27 32.81
N ILE A 185 -3.01 9.63 31.64
CA ILE A 185 -1.57 9.85 31.40
C ILE A 185 -1.33 11.18 30.68
N SER A 186 -0.16 11.80 30.93
CA SER A 186 0.12 13.17 30.51
C SER A 186 0.34 13.36 29.00
N ASN A 187 0.76 12.31 28.27
CA ASN A 187 1.03 12.37 26.83
C ASN A 187 -0.08 11.77 25.96
N ARG A 188 -1.31 11.71 26.54
CA ARG A 188 -2.51 11.31 25.82
C ARG A 188 -2.89 12.37 24.78
N ILE A 189 -3.21 11.92 23.56
CA ILE A 189 -3.91 12.72 22.55
C ILE A 189 -5.38 12.28 22.49
N MET A 190 -6.30 13.23 22.51
CA MET A 190 -7.72 12.91 22.46
C MET A 190 -8.14 12.48 21.06
N ILE A 191 -9.11 11.57 20.96
CA ILE A 191 -9.67 11.09 19.69
C ILE A 191 -10.15 12.24 18.79
N THR A 192 -10.71 13.29 19.41
CA THR A 192 -11.19 14.50 18.72
C THR A 192 -10.06 15.36 18.14
N GLU A 193 -8.82 15.19 18.60
CA GLU A 193 -7.66 15.96 18.18
C GLU A 193 -6.89 15.30 17.03
N LEU A 194 -7.21 14.05 16.66
CA LEU A 194 -6.50 13.30 15.63
C LEU A 194 -6.52 14.00 14.26
N ASN A 195 -7.54 14.80 13.98
CA ASN A 195 -7.64 15.57 12.74
C ASN A 195 -6.53 16.64 12.60
N SER A 196 -5.85 17.01 13.71
CA SER A 196 -4.71 17.92 13.68
C SER A 196 -3.42 17.30 13.11
N LEU A 197 -3.37 15.98 12.95
CA LEU A 197 -2.19 15.24 12.48
C LEU A 197 -2.02 15.23 10.96
N TYR A 198 -3.01 15.69 10.21
CA TYR A 198 -2.98 15.69 8.76
C TYR A 198 -3.69 16.92 8.18
N LYS A 199 -3.41 17.20 6.91
CA LYS A 199 -4.21 18.12 6.10
C LYS A 199 -5.31 17.31 5.43
N GLU A 200 -6.56 17.64 5.71
CA GLU A 200 -7.72 16.92 5.16
C GLU A 200 -7.75 17.02 3.63
N ASN A 201 -7.99 15.88 3.00
CA ASN A 201 -8.32 15.78 1.59
C ASN A 201 -9.82 15.46 1.45
N PRO A 202 -10.67 16.43 1.08
CA PRO A 202 -12.11 16.22 0.95
C PRO A 202 -12.46 15.29 -0.23
N ASN A 203 -11.52 15.06 -1.15
CA ASN A 203 -11.70 14.21 -2.32
C ASN A 203 -11.05 12.82 -2.15
N ILE A 204 -10.67 12.44 -0.94
CA ILE A 204 -10.01 11.16 -0.72
C ILE A 204 -10.82 9.99 -1.29
N SER A 205 -10.15 9.05 -1.95
CA SER A 205 -10.81 7.95 -2.67
C SER A 205 -11.63 7.01 -1.79
N VAL A 206 -11.19 6.82 -0.55
CA VAL A 206 -11.84 5.97 0.45
C VAL A 206 -11.60 6.55 1.86
N HIS A 207 -12.63 6.52 2.70
CA HIS A 207 -12.54 6.91 4.11
C HIS A 207 -12.19 5.72 5.00
N GLY A 208 -11.43 6.00 6.08
CA GLY A 208 -11.00 4.99 7.03
C GLY A 208 -12.15 4.35 7.82
N GLY A 209 -11.79 3.31 8.56
CA GLY A 209 -12.67 2.60 9.49
C GLY A 209 -13.20 1.27 8.98
N ARG A 210 -13.42 0.35 9.93
CA ARG A 210 -13.95 -0.99 9.67
C ARG A 210 -15.36 -0.96 9.09
N VAL A 211 -16.21 -0.05 9.57
CA VAL A 211 -17.60 0.11 9.07
C VAL A 211 -17.56 0.40 7.56
N ASN A 212 -16.72 1.33 7.12
CA ASN A 212 -16.54 1.64 5.71
C ASN A 212 -15.89 0.47 4.95
N GLY A 213 -14.91 -0.19 5.57
CA GLY A 213 -14.25 -1.38 5.00
C GLY A 213 -15.22 -2.53 4.73
N LEU A 214 -16.13 -2.82 5.65
CA LEU A 214 -17.14 -3.88 5.48
C LEU A 214 -18.17 -3.51 4.41
N ARG A 215 -18.59 -2.24 4.33
CA ARG A 215 -19.44 -1.76 3.23
C ARG A 215 -18.75 -1.91 1.88
N GLN A 216 -17.46 -1.57 1.82
CA GLN A 216 -16.67 -1.73 0.60
C GLN A 216 -16.48 -3.21 0.24
N LEU A 217 -16.28 -4.08 1.22
CA LEU A 217 -16.18 -5.53 1.05
C LEU A 217 -17.48 -6.09 0.42
N ASP A 218 -18.65 -5.63 0.86
CA ASP A 218 -19.93 -6.06 0.31
C ASP A 218 -20.10 -5.69 -1.18
N THR A 219 -19.44 -4.62 -1.67
CA THR A 219 -19.50 -4.25 -3.10
C THR A 219 -18.83 -5.28 -4.01
N ILE A 220 -17.99 -6.15 -3.47
CA ILE A 220 -17.27 -7.20 -4.25
C ILE A 220 -18.23 -8.14 -4.97
N LYS A 221 -19.45 -8.34 -4.46
CA LYS A 221 -20.50 -9.13 -5.14
C LYS A 221 -20.79 -8.66 -6.58
N SER A 222 -20.53 -7.39 -6.90
CA SER A 222 -20.70 -6.83 -8.26
C SER A 222 -19.50 -7.09 -9.20
N LEU A 223 -18.45 -7.76 -8.70
CA LEU A 223 -17.18 -7.96 -9.41
C LEU A 223 -17.02 -9.38 -9.98
N LYS A 224 -18.12 -10.07 -10.32
CA LYS A 224 -18.07 -11.39 -10.94
C LYS A 224 -17.25 -11.38 -12.24
N ASP A 225 -17.32 -10.30 -13.00
CA ASP A 225 -16.62 -10.05 -14.27
C ASP A 225 -15.27 -9.32 -14.09
N TYR A 226 -14.69 -9.40 -12.88
CA TYR A 226 -13.46 -8.67 -12.52
C TYR A 226 -12.32 -8.92 -13.50
N GLN A 227 -12.05 -10.18 -13.86
CA GLN A 227 -10.92 -10.54 -14.73
C GLN A 227 -10.99 -9.87 -16.11
N GLU A 228 -12.17 -9.67 -16.63
CA GLU A 228 -12.42 -9.08 -17.94
C GLU A 228 -12.39 -7.54 -17.91
N LYS A 229 -12.84 -6.96 -16.80
CA LYS A 229 -13.08 -5.51 -16.70
C LYS A 229 -12.08 -4.74 -15.83
N ARG A 230 -11.23 -5.44 -15.08
CA ARG A 230 -10.26 -4.84 -14.17
C ARG A 230 -9.28 -3.87 -14.82
N ASP A 231 -9.08 -3.97 -16.11
CA ASP A 231 -8.09 -3.17 -16.85
C ASP A 231 -8.61 -1.84 -17.39
N TYR A 232 -9.92 -1.59 -17.28
CA TYR A 232 -10.58 -0.39 -17.81
C TYR A 232 -10.75 0.68 -16.71
N PRO A 233 -9.91 1.74 -16.68
CA PRO A 233 -9.88 2.69 -15.57
C PRO A 233 -11.13 3.59 -15.47
N ALA A 234 -11.91 3.70 -16.54
CA ALA A 234 -13.19 4.41 -16.52
C ALA A 234 -14.29 3.63 -15.79
N LEU A 235 -14.13 2.33 -15.59
CA LEU A 235 -15.17 1.48 -15.00
C LEU A 235 -14.95 1.32 -13.48
N PRO A 236 -16.00 1.32 -12.65
CA PRO A 236 -15.92 1.05 -11.22
C PRO A 236 -15.80 -0.48 -10.97
N LYS A 237 -14.77 -1.11 -11.54
CA LYS A 237 -14.56 -2.58 -11.54
C LYS A 237 -13.29 -2.99 -10.80
N THR A 238 -12.95 -2.24 -9.74
CA THR A 238 -11.88 -2.58 -8.78
C THR A 238 -12.47 -2.68 -7.38
N SER A 239 -11.84 -3.49 -6.51
CA SER A 239 -12.37 -3.72 -5.15
C SER A 239 -12.25 -2.51 -4.23
N MET A 240 -11.34 -1.58 -4.48
CA MET A 240 -10.99 -0.44 -3.60
C MET A 240 -10.65 -0.85 -2.15
N MET A 241 -10.20 -2.11 -1.94
CA MET A 241 -9.92 -2.67 -0.61
C MET A 241 -8.50 -2.43 -0.10
N SER A 242 -7.60 -1.92 -0.94
CA SER A 242 -6.17 -1.82 -0.63
C SER A 242 -5.85 -1.04 0.65
N ALA A 243 -6.50 0.09 0.90
CA ALA A 243 -6.31 0.87 2.12
C ALA A 243 -6.84 0.13 3.37
N TYR A 244 -7.99 -0.52 3.27
CA TYR A 244 -8.56 -1.29 4.38
C TYR A 244 -7.70 -2.50 4.76
N LEU A 245 -7.09 -3.17 3.77
CA LEU A 245 -6.13 -4.25 4.01
C LEU A 245 -4.78 -3.71 4.52
N LYS A 246 -4.36 -2.53 4.05
CA LYS A 246 -3.11 -1.89 4.49
C LYS A 246 -3.17 -1.50 5.96
N PHE A 247 -4.26 -0.93 6.42
CA PHE A 247 -4.46 -0.51 7.81
C PHE A 247 -5.17 -1.56 8.67
N GLY A 248 -5.51 -2.72 8.08
CA GLY A 248 -6.09 -3.84 8.79
C GLY A 248 -7.49 -3.59 9.34
N CYS A 249 -8.25 -2.66 8.78
CA CYS A 249 -9.67 -2.45 9.13
C CYS A 249 -10.54 -3.65 8.74
N VAL A 250 -10.15 -4.36 7.68
CA VAL A 250 -10.67 -5.65 7.26
C VAL A 250 -9.48 -6.60 7.18
N SER A 251 -9.62 -7.83 7.72
CA SER A 251 -8.54 -8.79 7.62
C SER A 251 -8.43 -9.33 6.20
N ILE A 252 -7.22 -9.75 5.83
CA ILE A 252 -7.00 -10.40 4.53
C ILE A 252 -7.79 -11.72 4.43
N ARG A 253 -8.03 -12.39 5.56
CA ARG A 253 -8.79 -13.65 5.64
C ARG A 253 -10.28 -13.41 5.47
N GLU A 254 -10.83 -12.33 6.05
CA GLU A 254 -12.23 -11.91 5.80
C GLU A 254 -12.45 -11.65 4.31
N MET A 255 -11.55 -10.89 3.67
CA MET A 255 -11.64 -10.63 2.23
C MET A 255 -11.49 -11.91 1.40
N TYR A 256 -10.54 -12.78 1.76
CA TYR A 256 -10.35 -14.06 1.08
C TYR A 256 -11.62 -14.93 1.12
N TRP A 257 -12.19 -15.13 2.31
CA TRP A 257 -13.36 -15.98 2.46
C TRP A 257 -14.61 -15.37 1.84
N HIS A 258 -14.78 -14.06 1.93
CA HIS A 258 -15.88 -13.37 1.24
C HIS A 258 -15.83 -13.59 -0.29
N ILE A 259 -14.65 -13.45 -0.91
CA ILE A 259 -14.47 -13.72 -2.34
C ILE A 259 -14.68 -15.21 -2.65
N TYR A 260 -14.12 -16.07 -1.82
CA TYR A 260 -14.20 -17.53 -2.01
C TYR A 260 -15.64 -18.05 -1.97
N GLU A 261 -16.43 -17.56 -1.04
CA GLU A 261 -17.86 -17.91 -0.90
C GLU A 261 -18.72 -17.37 -2.05
N LEU A 262 -18.39 -16.20 -2.60
CA LEU A 262 -19.09 -15.62 -3.74
C LEU A 262 -18.72 -16.28 -5.08
N PHE A 263 -17.44 -16.58 -5.31
CA PHE A 263 -16.92 -16.86 -6.65
C PHE A 263 -15.98 -18.08 -6.73
N GLY A 264 -15.59 -18.66 -5.60
CA GLY A 264 -14.60 -19.75 -5.54
C GLY A 264 -13.15 -19.29 -5.59
N GLY A 265 -12.23 -20.24 -5.34
CA GLY A 265 -10.79 -19.99 -5.14
C GLY A 265 -10.00 -19.56 -6.39
N ASN A 266 -10.58 -19.69 -7.57
CA ASN A 266 -9.92 -19.30 -8.83
C ASN A 266 -10.24 -17.89 -9.31
N HIS A 267 -11.05 -17.13 -8.55
CA HIS A 267 -11.44 -15.78 -8.93
C HIS A 267 -10.23 -14.83 -8.96
N GLY A 268 -10.21 -13.89 -9.91
CA GLY A 268 -9.09 -12.95 -10.10
C GLY A 268 -8.71 -12.15 -8.86
N LEU A 269 -9.67 -11.80 -8.00
CA LEU A 269 -9.38 -11.09 -6.74
C LEU A 269 -8.60 -11.96 -5.74
N ILE A 270 -8.80 -13.28 -5.68
CA ILE A 270 -7.98 -14.19 -4.87
C ILE A 270 -6.52 -14.11 -5.33
N ARG A 271 -6.29 -14.08 -6.65
CA ARG A 271 -4.94 -13.93 -7.19
C ARG A 271 -4.30 -12.60 -6.79
N GLU A 272 -5.07 -11.52 -6.68
CA GLU A 272 -4.55 -10.22 -6.21
C GLU A 272 -4.15 -10.25 -4.72
N LEU A 273 -4.88 -10.98 -3.88
CA LEU A 273 -4.48 -11.19 -2.48
C LEU A 273 -3.17 -11.98 -2.38
N VAL A 274 -3.03 -13.03 -3.19
CA VAL A 274 -1.78 -13.81 -3.27
C VAL A 274 -0.64 -12.95 -3.85
N PHE A 275 -0.93 -12.05 -4.79
CA PHE A 275 0.08 -11.12 -5.33
C PHE A 275 0.60 -10.14 -4.26
N ARG A 276 -0.27 -9.65 -3.40
CA ARG A 276 0.12 -8.86 -2.23
C ARG A 276 1.07 -9.64 -1.31
N ASP A 277 0.75 -10.90 -0.98
CA ASP A 277 1.61 -11.77 -0.17
C ASP A 277 2.95 -12.07 -0.86
N PHE A 278 2.93 -12.31 -2.16
CA PHE A 278 4.13 -12.54 -2.96
C PHE A 278 5.14 -11.38 -2.84
N TYR A 279 4.68 -10.15 -3.01
CA TYR A 279 5.53 -8.97 -2.86
C TYR A 279 5.98 -8.77 -1.42
N MET A 280 5.09 -8.98 -0.45
CA MET A 280 5.42 -8.88 0.96
C MET A 280 6.53 -9.86 1.37
N LYS A 281 6.48 -11.12 0.91
CA LYS A 281 7.51 -12.12 1.20
C LYS A 281 8.87 -11.74 0.61
N ILE A 282 8.91 -11.36 -0.65
CA ILE A 282 10.16 -10.94 -1.29
C ILE A 282 10.76 -9.74 -0.54
N TYR A 283 9.95 -8.72 -0.29
CA TYR A 283 10.38 -7.49 0.36
C TYR A 283 10.76 -7.68 1.83
N GLY A 284 9.99 -8.49 2.55
CA GLY A 284 10.21 -8.76 3.97
C GLY A 284 11.42 -9.68 4.25
N LEU A 285 11.74 -10.61 3.33
CA LEU A 285 12.87 -11.53 3.48
C LEU A 285 14.18 -10.97 2.91
N LYS A 286 14.13 -9.85 2.18
CA LYS A 286 15.29 -9.17 1.59
C LYS A 286 15.41 -7.73 2.13
N PRO A 287 16.01 -7.53 3.33
CA PRO A 287 16.09 -6.21 3.97
C PRO A 287 16.80 -5.14 3.15
N GLU A 288 17.67 -5.53 2.23
CA GLU A 288 18.38 -4.64 1.30
C GLU A 288 17.42 -3.88 0.37
N LEU A 289 16.28 -4.49 -0.02
CA LEU A 289 15.25 -3.84 -0.83
C LEU A 289 14.62 -2.66 -0.10
N GLN A 290 14.48 -2.77 1.22
CA GLN A 290 13.92 -1.72 2.07
C GLN A 290 14.87 -0.52 2.25
N ARG A 291 16.15 -0.70 1.91
CA ARG A 291 17.17 0.36 1.89
C ARG A 291 17.34 0.99 0.50
N GLY A 292 16.41 0.70 -0.43
CA GLY A 292 16.38 1.26 -1.77
C GLY A 292 17.25 0.52 -2.79
N LYS A 293 17.76 -0.69 -2.48
CA LYS A 293 18.36 -1.57 -3.51
C LYS A 293 17.29 -2.19 -4.40
N ALA A 294 17.65 -2.44 -5.64
CA ALA A 294 16.81 -3.21 -6.55
C ALA A 294 17.03 -4.72 -6.34
N LEU A 295 16.05 -5.52 -6.72
CA LEU A 295 16.20 -6.98 -6.72
C LEU A 295 17.32 -7.43 -7.66
N HIS A 296 17.37 -6.82 -8.87
CA HIS A 296 18.45 -6.98 -9.82
C HIS A 296 19.40 -5.76 -9.75
N ASP A 297 20.16 -5.67 -8.65
CA ASP A 297 20.99 -4.52 -8.29
C ASP A 297 22.08 -4.20 -9.33
N ALA A 298 22.69 -5.23 -9.94
CA ALA A 298 23.69 -5.04 -11.01
C ALA A 298 23.07 -4.37 -12.24
N LEU A 299 21.86 -4.78 -12.63
CA LEU A 299 21.15 -4.17 -13.76
C LEU A 299 20.72 -2.73 -13.42
N ASP A 300 20.19 -2.51 -12.23
CA ASP A 300 19.78 -1.17 -11.75
C ASP A 300 20.95 -0.17 -11.80
N LYS A 301 22.13 -0.58 -11.35
CA LYS A 301 23.35 0.24 -11.37
C LYS A 301 23.89 0.48 -12.79
N ALA A 302 23.63 -0.43 -13.71
CA ALA A 302 24.07 -0.29 -15.09
C ALA A 302 23.18 0.64 -15.93
N ILE A 303 21.94 0.90 -15.50
CA ILE A 303 21.04 1.84 -16.18
C ILE A 303 21.48 3.28 -15.86
N PRO A 304 21.70 4.14 -16.86
CA PRO A 304 22.09 5.53 -16.67
C PRO A 304 20.86 6.39 -16.28
N TRP A 305 20.42 6.25 -15.04
CA TRP A 305 19.27 7.01 -14.52
C TRP A 305 19.47 8.52 -14.66
N SER A 306 18.43 9.20 -15.11
CA SER A 306 18.34 10.65 -15.14
C SER A 306 17.83 11.20 -13.80
N TYR A 307 18.34 12.38 -13.45
CA TYR A 307 17.91 13.15 -12.27
C TYR A 307 17.36 14.51 -12.67
N ASP A 308 16.72 14.61 -13.84
CA ASP A 308 16.10 15.82 -14.35
C ASP A 308 14.87 16.21 -13.52
N LYS A 309 15.05 17.25 -12.70
CA LYS A 309 14.01 17.76 -11.81
C LYS A 309 12.87 18.44 -12.56
N VAL A 310 13.12 19.00 -13.75
CA VAL A 310 12.11 19.70 -14.55
C VAL A 310 11.15 18.68 -15.16
N LEU A 311 11.68 17.64 -15.80
CA LEU A 311 10.88 16.55 -16.35
C LEU A 311 10.12 15.81 -15.24
N PHE A 312 10.78 15.54 -14.11
CA PHE A 312 10.14 14.91 -12.96
C PHE A 312 8.98 15.74 -12.43
N LYS A 313 9.16 17.05 -12.27
CA LYS A 313 8.10 17.96 -11.81
C LYS A 313 6.90 17.93 -12.75
N LYS A 314 7.12 18.01 -14.07
CA LYS A 314 6.04 17.95 -15.06
C LYS A 314 5.28 16.64 -15.00
N TRP A 315 5.98 15.52 -14.78
CA TRP A 315 5.36 14.22 -14.57
C TRP A 315 4.52 14.20 -13.28
N CYS A 316 5.06 14.68 -12.15
CA CYS A 316 4.33 14.79 -10.88
C CYS A 316 3.03 15.59 -11.02
N GLU A 317 3.08 16.71 -11.78
CA GLU A 317 1.94 17.61 -11.98
C GLU A 317 0.92 17.11 -13.01
N GLY A 318 1.18 16.01 -13.72
CA GLY A 318 0.33 15.55 -14.83
C GLY A 318 0.28 16.56 -15.98
N LYS A 319 1.47 17.01 -16.41
CA LYS A 319 1.70 17.98 -17.50
C LYS A 319 2.72 17.46 -18.50
N THR A 320 2.68 16.17 -18.80
CA THR A 320 3.64 15.53 -19.71
C THR A 320 3.25 15.64 -21.18
N GLY A 321 2.00 15.98 -21.48
CA GLY A 321 1.45 15.93 -22.83
C GLY A 321 1.11 14.51 -23.32
N PHE A 322 1.15 13.52 -22.42
CA PHE A 322 0.65 12.17 -22.64
C PHE A 322 -0.69 12.00 -21.91
N PRO A 323 -1.85 12.09 -22.59
CA PRO A 323 -3.16 12.24 -21.95
C PRO A 323 -3.47 11.22 -20.85
N ILE A 324 -3.22 9.92 -21.10
CA ILE A 324 -3.50 8.85 -20.13
C ILE A 324 -2.56 8.92 -18.91
N VAL A 325 -1.32 9.38 -19.10
CA VAL A 325 -0.34 9.57 -18.01
C VAL A 325 -0.75 10.74 -17.13
N ASP A 326 -1.09 11.87 -17.77
CA ASP A 326 -1.49 13.09 -17.06
C ASP A 326 -2.80 12.86 -16.29
N ALA A 327 -3.76 12.15 -16.89
CA ALA A 327 -4.98 11.72 -16.22
C ALA A 327 -4.66 10.88 -14.97
N GLY A 328 -3.73 9.94 -15.08
CA GLY A 328 -3.31 9.11 -13.95
C GLY A 328 -2.65 9.90 -12.83
N MET A 329 -1.74 10.81 -13.16
CA MET A 329 -1.06 11.62 -12.14
C MET A 329 -2.02 12.61 -11.47
N ARG A 330 -2.95 13.20 -12.21
CA ARG A 330 -3.98 14.08 -11.64
C ARG A 330 -4.98 13.31 -10.77
N GLN A 331 -5.36 12.08 -11.15
CA GLN A 331 -6.14 11.19 -10.29
C GLN A 331 -5.40 10.95 -8.96
N LEU A 332 -4.13 10.54 -9.01
CA LEU A 332 -3.32 10.29 -7.83
C LEU A 332 -3.27 11.52 -6.90
N ASN A 333 -3.00 12.69 -7.47
CA ASN A 333 -2.86 13.94 -6.72
C ASN A 333 -4.18 14.40 -6.10
N THR A 334 -5.31 14.10 -6.74
CA THR A 334 -6.63 14.57 -6.29
C THR A 334 -7.21 13.65 -5.23
N ILE A 335 -7.20 12.32 -5.47
CA ILE A 335 -7.93 11.39 -4.61
C ILE A 335 -7.03 10.45 -3.80
N GLY A 336 -5.70 10.57 -3.91
CA GLY A 336 -4.76 9.72 -3.19
C GLY A 336 -4.76 8.25 -3.65
N TRP A 337 -5.25 7.97 -4.86
CA TRP A 337 -5.32 6.62 -5.41
C TRP A 337 -5.15 6.64 -6.93
N GLN A 338 -4.62 5.56 -7.49
CA GLN A 338 -4.49 5.42 -8.93
C GLN A 338 -4.80 3.99 -9.36
N HIS A 339 -5.56 3.86 -10.44
CA HIS A 339 -5.90 2.57 -11.03
C HIS A 339 -4.65 1.78 -11.46
N ASN A 340 -4.60 0.45 -11.16
CA ASN A 340 -3.41 -0.37 -11.42
C ASN A 340 -2.91 -0.30 -12.88
N ARG A 341 -3.81 -0.41 -13.87
CA ARG A 341 -3.43 -0.30 -15.29
C ARG A 341 -2.75 1.03 -15.60
N VAL A 342 -3.24 2.10 -15.01
CA VAL A 342 -2.68 3.45 -15.20
C VAL A 342 -1.36 3.59 -14.45
N ARG A 343 -1.19 3.00 -13.25
CA ARG A 343 0.11 2.93 -12.56
C ARG A 343 1.20 2.33 -13.45
N MET A 344 0.89 1.24 -14.15
CA MET A 344 1.86 0.61 -15.06
C MET A 344 2.27 1.56 -16.19
N ILE A 345 1.36 2.37 -16.71
CA ILE A 345 1.63 3.32 -17.80
C ILE A 345 2.42 4.53 -17.28
N THR A 346 2.00 5.12 -16.16
CA THR A 346 2.66 6.30 -15.58
C THR A 346 4.07 6.01 -15.09
N SER A 347 4.29 4.86 -14.43
CA SER A 347 5.62 4.45 -13.97
C SER A 347 6.53 4.06 -15.15
N ASN A 348 5.97 3.47 -16.20
CA ASN A 348 6.73 3.11 -17.40
C ASN A 348 7.19 4.36 -18.17
N LEU A 349 6.35 5.42 -18.26
CA LEU A 349 6.79 6.70 -18.82
C LEU A 349 7.98 7.25 -18.02
N LEU A 350 7.91 7.29 -16.70
CA LEU A 350 8.98 7.82 -15.86
C LEU A 350 10.29 7.04 -16.05
N THR A 351 10.23 5.71 -15.90
CA THR A 351 11.44 4.86 -15.84
C THR A 351 12.03 4.50 -17.19
N LYS A 352 11.20 4.30 -18.22
CA LYS A 352 11.65 3.85 -19.54
C LYS A 352 11.82 4.99 -20.53
N TYR A 353 10.89 5.92 -20.60
CA TYR A 353 10.91 6.99 -21.57
C TYR A 353 11.75 8.19 -21.10
N LEU A 354 11.54 8.62 -19.84
CA LEU A 354 12.30 9.72 -19.24
C LEU A 354 13.61 9.27 -18.59
N LEU A 355 13.79 7.97 -18.37
CA LEU A 355 14.92 7.35 -17.66
C LEU A 355 15.15 7.93 -16.25
N ILE A 356 14.13 8.51 -15.64
CA ILE A 356 14.22 9.04 -14.27
C ILE A 356 14.27 7.87 -13.28
N ASP A 357 15.14 8.00 -12.28
CA ASP A 357 15.34 6.99 -11.23
C ASP A 357 13.98 6.62 -10.60
N TRP A 358 13.66 5.33 -10.64
CA TRP A 358 12.41 4.78 -10.14
C TRP A 358 12.13 5.12 -8.66
N ARG A 359 13.19 5.35 -7.86
CA ARG A 359 13.08 5.71 -6.44
C ARG A 359 12.44 7.08 -6.25
N TRP A 360 12.56 7.97 -7.22
CA TRP A 360 11.87 9.26 -7.18
C TRP A 360 10.36 9.07 -7.35
N GLY A 361 9.96 8.24 -8.32
CA GLY A 361 8.55 7.93 -8.55
C GLY A 361 7.94 7.12 -7.39
N GLU A 362 8.66 6.13 -6.88
CA GLU A 362 8.28 5.33 -5.71
C GLU A 362 7.97 6.23 -4.49
N ARG A 363 8.87 7.16 -4.19
CA ARG A 363 8.71 8.11 -3.08
C ARG A 363 7.54 9.05 -3.31
N TYR A 364 7.39 9.58 -4.52
CA TYR A 364 6.27 10.47 -4.84
C TYR A 364 4.93 9.77 -4.67
N PHE A 365 4.80 8.54 -5.14
CA PHE A 365 3.60 7.74 -4.92
C PHE A 365 3.34 7.49 -3.44
N ALA A 366 4.35 7.14 -2.68
CA ALA A 366 4.22 6.95 -1.23
C ALA A 366 3.67 8.20 -0.52
N GLN A 367 4.08 9.40 -0.96
CA GLN A 367 3.63 10.69 -0.41
C GLN A 367 2.20 11.06 -0.80
N GLN A 368 1.64 10.47 -1.86
CA GLN A 368 0.29 10.76 -2.34
C GLN A 368 -0.74 9.68 -1.94
N LEU A 369 -0.32 8.41 -1.94
CA LEU A 369 -1.23 7.28 -1.78
C LEU A 369 -1.88 7.22 -0.39
N VAL A 370 -3.18 6.93 -0.38
CA VAL A 370 -3.93 6.54 0.83
C VAL A 370 -3.56 5.12 1.29
N ASP A 371 -3.26 4.25 0.33
CA ASP A 371 -3.00 2.82 0.52
C ASP A 371 -1.51 2.45 0.47
N TYR A 372 -0.61 3.41 0.70
CA TYR A 372 0.83 3.15 0.60
C TYR A 372 1.26 1.94 1.44
N ASP A 373 1.62 0.86 0.76
CA ASP A 373 2.27 -0.31 1.31
C ASP A 373 3.69 -0.43 0.74
N PRO A 374 4.75 -0.50 1.58
CA PRO A 374 6.13 -0.47 1.11
C PRO A 374 6.47 -1.59 0.13
N ALA A 375 6.01 -2.82 0.40
CA ALA A 375 6.29 -3.96 -0.47
C ALA A 375 5.60 -3.81 -1.83
N SER A 376 4.30 -3.54 -1.82
CA SER A 376 3.51 -3.42 -3.06
C SER A 376 3.99 -2.25 -3.92
N ASN A 377 4.32 -1.11 -3.29
CA ASN A 377 4.79 0.07 -4.02
C ASN A 377 6.20 -0.16 -4.60
N ALA A 378 7.19 -0.53 -3.77
CA ALA A 378 8.57 -0.70 -4.21
C ALA A 378 8.71 -1.83 -5.25
N MET A 379 8.04 -2.98 -5.04
CA MET A 379 8.10 -4.08 -5.99
C MET A 379 7.39 -3.75 -7.31
N GLY A 380 6.27 -3.03 -7.26
CA GLY A 380 5.58 -2.54 -8.45
C GLY A 380 6.43 -1.56 -9.28
N TRP A 381 7.15 -0.65 -8.62
CA TRP A 381 8.10 0.25 -9.28
C TRP A 381 9.29 -0.49 -9.91
N GLN A 382 9.88 -1.44 -9.19
CA GLN A 382 10.95 -2.28 -9.71
C GLN A 382 10.48 -3.17 -10.86
N TRP A 383 9.25 -3.70 -10.79
CA TRP A 383 8.63 -4.43 -11.90
C TRP A 383 8.55 -3.56 -13.16
N SER A 384 8.07 -2.33 -13.04
CA SER A 384 7.95 -1.37 -14.14
C SER A 384 9.29 -0.99 -14.75
N ALA A 385 10.32 -0.88 -13.92
CA ALA A 385 11.71 -0.60 -14.32
C ALA A 385 12.46 -1.83 -14.83
N SER A 386 11.84 -3.01 -14.91
CA SER A 386 12.45 -4.30 -15.33
C SER A 386 13.62 -4.78 -14.45
N ILE A 387 13.64 -4.40 -13.18
CA ILE A 387 14.67 -4.74 -12.19
C ILE A 387 14.11 -5.45 -10.94
N GLY A 388 12.81 -5.79 -10.96
CA GLY A 388 12.07 -6.45 -9.89
C GLY A 388 11.70 -7.90 -10.19
N PRO A 389 10.90 -8.53 -9.29
CA PRO A 389 10.43 -9.90 -9.48
C PRO A 389 9.37 -9.97 -10.59
N ASP A 390 9.36 -11.06 -11.33
CA ASP A 390 8.40 -11.34 -12.44
C ASP A 390 8.25 -10.15 -13.41
N ALA A 391 9.31 -9.38 -13.57
CA ALA A 391 9.31 -8.12 -14.32
C ALA A 391 9.16 -8.32 -15.82
N VAL A 392 8.63 -7.31 -16.49
CA VAL A 392 8.61 -7.26 -17.95
C VAL A 392 10.02 -7.38 -18.49
N PRO A 393 10.31 -8.31 -19.43
CA PRO A 393 11.63 -8.46 -20.01
C PRO A 393 12.19 -7.14 -20.53
N TYR A 394 13.45 -6.86 -20.24
CA TYR A 394 14.14 -5.61 -20.60
C TYR A 394 14.18 -5.34 -22.11
N PHE A 395 14.19 -6.39 -22.93
CA PHE A 395 14.24 -6.31 -24.40
C PHE A 395 12.89 -5.96 -25.05
N ARG A 396 11.78 -5.96 -24.29
CA ARG A 396 10.49 -5.51 -24.80
C ARG A 396 10.40 -3.99 -24.83
N ALA A 397 9.79 -3.47 -25.89
CA ALA A 397 9.50 -2.05 -25.97
C ALA A 397 8.66 -1.59 -24.78
N PRO A 398 8.88 -0.37 -24.28
CA PRO A 398 8.03 0.24 -23.24
C PRO A 398 6.55 0.26 -23.64
N PHE A 399 5.65 0.31 -22.67
CA PHE A 399 4.23 0.48 -22.94
C PHE A 399 3.97 1.82 -23.65
N ASN A 400 3.57 1.76 -24.91
CA ASN A 400 3.20 2.96 -25.64
C ASN A 400 1.92 3.56 -25.04
N PRO A 401 1.97 4.79 -24.47
CA PRO A 401 0.82 5.39 -23.77
C PRO A 401 -0.40 5.56 -24.68
N TYR A 402 -0.22 5.86 -25.96
CA TYR A 402 -1.33 6.03 -26.92
C TYR A 402 -2.00 4.72 -27.28
N ILE A 403 -1.21 3.64 -27.47
CA ILE A 403 -1.76 2.28 -27.69
C ILE A 403 -2.49 1.80 -26.44
N GLN A 404 -1.92 2.03 -25.25
CA GLN A 404 -2.56 1.65 -24.01
C GLN A 404 -3.86 2.40 -23.77
N SER A 405 -3.88 3.72 -23.99
CA SER A 405 -5.09 4.53 -23.82
C SER A 405 -6.18 4.11 -24.80
N LYS A 406 -5.86 3.91 -26.08
CA LYS A 406 -6.82 3.40 -27.08
C LYS A 406 -7.38 2.04 -26.70
N LYS A 407 -6.58 1.17 -26.09
CA LYS A 407 -7.02 -0.18 -25.69
C LYS A 407 -7.90 -0.17 -24.44
N PHE A 408 -7.55 0.63 -23.43
CA PHE A 408 -8.18 0.55 -22.11
C PHE A 408 -9.08 1.72 -21.75
N ASP A 409 -9.09 2.78 -22.58
CA ASP A 409 -9.99 3.95 -22.45
C ASP A 409 -10.41 4.45 -23.83
N LYS A 410 -10.98 3.57 -24.64
CA LYS A 410 -11.29 3.79 -26.07
C LYS A 410 -12.04 5.09 -26.35
N ASP A 411 -12.98 5.41 -25.48
CA ASP A 411 -13.82 6.61 -25.59
C ASP A 411 -13.25 7.81 -24.83
N ALA A 412 -12.01 7.68 -24.34
CA ALA A 412 -11.28 8.66 -23.54
C ALA A 412 -12.05 9.16 -22.29
N ALA A 413 -12.97 8.36 -21.77
CA ALA A 413 -13.82 8.74 -20.64
C ALA A 413 -13.01 8.96 -19.36
N TYR A 414 -12.01 8.11 -19.09
CA TYR A 414 -11.09 8.30 -17.98
C TYR A 414 -10.20 9.53 -18.18
N ILE A 415 -9.62 9.69 -19.40
CA ILE A 415 -8.78 10.84 -19.73
C ILE A 415 -9.56 12.14 -19.55
N LYS A 416 -10.73 12.25 -20.14
CA LYS A 416 -11.57 13.47 -20.06
C LYS A 416 -11.99 13.80 -18.63
N LYS A 417 -12.25 12.78 -17.79
CA LYS A 417 -12.56 12.99 -16.37
C LYS A 417 -11.43 13.70 -15.62
N TRP A 418 -10.17 13.39 -15.90
CA TRP A 418 -9.02 13.89 -15.15
C TRP A 418 -8.22 14.98 -15.89
N VAL A 419 -8.47 15.16 -17.18
CA VAL A 419 -7.85 16.18 -18.02
C VAL A 419 -8.98 16.97 -18.69
N PRO A 420 -9.66 17.86 -17.97
CA PRO A 420 -10.83 18.59 -18.46
C PRO A 420 -10.52 19.46 -19.68
N GLU A 421 -9.26 19.85 -19.89
CA GLU A 421 -8.82 20.58 -21.09
C GLU A 421 -9.08 19.81 -22.38
N LEU A 422 -9.18 18.49 -22.32
CA LEU A 422 -9.45 17.62 -23.48
C LEU A 422 -10.93 17.25 -23.66
N GLN A 423 -11.84 17.90 -22.92
CA GLN A 423 -13.26 17.55 -22.92
C GLN A 423 -13.88 17.60 -24.33
N GLU A 424 -13.56 18.62 -25.10
CA GLU A 424 -14.09 18.89 -26.44
C GLU A 424 -13.29 18.19 -27.57
N VAL A 425 -12.21 17.49 -27.24
CA VAL A 425 -11.38 16.80 -28.23
C VAL A 425 -11.99 15.43 -28.56
N ASP A 426 -12.03 15.08 -29.87
CA ASP A 426 -12.48 13.76 -30.30
C ASP A 426 -11.61 12.67 -29.64
N PRO A 427 -12.18 11.61 -29.08
CA PRO A 427 -11.42 10.50 -28.48
C PRO A 427 -10.35 9.91 -29.39
N LYS A 428 -10.63 9.81 -30.71
CA LYS A 428 -9.66 9.29 -31.69
C LYS A 428 -8.44 10.21 -31.83
N ASP A 429 -8.63 11.51 -31.65
CA ASP A 429 -7.58 12.52 -31.72
C ASP A 429 -6.80 12.59 -30.40
N ILE A 430 -7.46 12.39 -29.23
CA ILE A 430 -6.78 12.23 -27.95
C ILE A 430 -5.76 11.09 -28.00
N HIS A 431 -6.09 9.95 -28.61
CA HIS A 431 -5.20 8.81 -28.76
C HIS A 431 -4.07 8.99 -29.81
N LYS A 432 -4.00 10.17 -30.44
CA LYS A 432 -2.97 10.59 -31.40
C LYS A 432 -2.41 11.97 -31.07
N TRP A 433 -2.42 12.35 -29.81
CA TRP A 433 -2.01 13.70 -29.38
C TRP A 433 -0.52 13.99 -29.64
N ASP A 434 0.30 12.96 -29.94
CA ASP A 434 1.67 13.11 -30.42
C ASP A 434 1.76 13.69 -31.84
N ASP A 435 0.71 13.57 -32.67
CA ASP A 435 0.68 14.14 -34.02
C ASP A 435 0.36 15.64 -33.97
N GLU A 436 1.30 16.45 -34.48
CA GLU A 436 1.14 17.91 -34.57
C GLU A 436 -0.07 18.30 -35.43
N LYS A 437 -0.35 17.57 -36.51
CA LYS A 437 -1.52 17.82 -37.38
C LYS A 437 -2.83 17.60 -36.64
N VAL A 438 -2.83 16.67 -35.69
CA VAL A 438 -4.00 16.46 -34.82
C VAL A 438 -4.17 17.63 -33.86
N ARG A 439 -3.11 18.05 -33.16
CA ARG A 439 -3.17 19.21 -32.27
C ARG A 439 -3.58 20.51 -32.99
N ALA A 440 -3.14 20.69 -34.21
CA ALA A 440 -3.48 21.87 -35.03
C ALA A 440 -4.98 22.01 -35.30
N LYS A 441 -5.77 20.95 -35.19
CA LYS A 441 -7.24 21.00 -35.30
C LYS A 441 -7.90 21.71 -34.10
N TYR A 442 -7.16 21.81 -32.97
CA TYR A 442 -7.66 22.27 -31.68
C TYR A 442 -6.87 23.45 -31.14
N PRO A 443 -6.79 24.59 -31.85
CA PRO A 443 -5.91 25.70 -31.50
C PRO A 443 -6.29 26.40 -30.19
N THR A 444 -7.50 26.21 -29.69
CA THR A 444 -8.01 26.79 -28.43
C THR A 444 -7.75 25.90 -27.21
N ILE A 445 -7.31 24.66 -27.41
CA ILE A 445 -7.06 23.73 -26.31
C ILE A 445 -5.70 24.02 -25.68
N SER A 446 -5.69 24.34 -24.38
CA SER A 446 -4.49 24.68 -23.61
C SER A 446 -3.67 23.48 -23.13
N TYR A 447 -4.00 22.27 -23.57
CA TYR A 447 -3.30 21.06 -23.17
C TYR A 447 -1.94 20.93 -23.92
N PRO A 448 -0.82 20.63 -23.21
CA PRO A 448 0.52 20.69 -23.81
C PRO A 448 0.79 19.62 -24.87
N ALA A 449 1.74 19.90 -25.76
CA ALA A 449 2.37 18.88 -26.59
C ALA A 449 3.20 17.90 -25.73
N PRO A 450 3.45 16.67 -26.19
CA PRO A 450 4.29 15.71 -25.48
C PRO A 450 5.69 16.23 -25.21
N LEU A 451 6.20 15.99 -23.99
CA LEU A 451 7.55 16.42 -23.56
C LEU A 451 8.68 15.81 -24.37
N ILE A 452 8.44 14.66 -25.00
CA ILE A 452 9.43 13.88 -25.75
C ILE A 452 8.75 13.23 -26.94
N ASP A 453 9.52 12.94 -27.99
CA ASP A 453 9.09 12.05 -29.07
C ASP A 453 8.98 10.62 -28.55
N GLN A 454 7.79 10.03 -28.61
CA GLN A 454 7.49 8.73 -28.06
C GLN A 454 8.26 7.61 -28.80
N LYS A 455 8.41 7.67 -30.13
CA LYS A 455 9.05 6.64 -30.94
C LYS A 455 10.56 6.63 -30.72
N GLU A 456 11.16 7.82 -30.67
CA GLU A 456 12.59 7.98 -30.40
C GLU A 456 12.93 7.53 -28.99
N ALA A 457 12.19 7.99 -27.99
CA ALA A 457 12.40 7.60 -26.59
C ALA A 457 12.20 6.09 -26.36
N SER A 458 11.24 5.46 -27.04
CA SER A 458 11.05 4.00 -26.99
C SER A 458 12.27 3.24 -27.55
N ARG A 459 12.78 3.65 -28.72
CA ARG A 459 13.98 3.05 -29.31
C ARG A 459 15.21 3.22 -28.42
N ARG A 460 15.39 4.44 -27.87
CA ARG A 460 16.47 4.75 -26.93
C ARG A 460 16.38 3.87 -25.67
N ALA A 461 15.18 3.71 -25.09
CA ALA A 461 14.98 2.87 -23.91
C ALA A 461 15.40 1.41 -24.17
N VAL A 462 14.95 0.80 -25.27
CA VAL A 462 15.32 -0.59 -25.63
C VAL A 462 16.83 -0.74 -25.74
N LYS A 463 17.52 0.21 -26.43
CA LYS A 463 18.97 0.21 -26.58
C LYS A 463 19.68 0.28 -25.22
N ILE A 464 19.33 1.26 -24.40
CA ILE A 464 19.93 1.48 -23.07
C ILE A 464 19.75 0.25 -22.17
N TYR A 465 18.56 -0.30 -22.12
CA TYR A 465 18.30 -1.47 -21.26
C TYR A 465 19.01 -2.73 -21.75
N LYS A 466 19.20 -2.90 -23.08
CA LYS A 466 20.01 -3.98 -23.64
C LYS A 466 21.48 -3.84 -23.24
N GLU A 467 22.05 -2.65 -23.41
CA GLU A 467 23.44 -2.35 -23.02
C GLU A 467 23.67 -2.51 -21.51
N ALA A 468 22.72 -2.04 -20.69
CA ALA A 468 22.78 -2.20 -19.24
C ALA A 468 22.72 -3.67 -18.82
N PHE A 469 21.87 -4.47 -19.46
CA PHE A 469 21.79 -5.91 -19.19
C PHE A 469 23.08 -6.65 -19.54
N GLU A 470 23.69 -6.35 -20.70
CA GLU A 470 24.98 -6.96 -21.06
C GLU A 470 26.10 -6.57 -20.08
N LYS A 471 26.15 -5.30 -19.65
CA LYS A 471 27.08 -4.85 -18.60
C LYS A 471 26.86 -5.55 -17.27
N SER A 472 25.59 -5.79 -16.90
CA SER A 472 25.24 -6.41 -15.60
C SER A 472 25.62 -7.90 -15.51
N LYS A 473 25.88 -8.58 -16.62
CA LYS A 473 26.36 -9.97 -16.65
C LYS A 473 27.85 -10.09 -16.34
N ASN A 474 28.61 -9.01 -16.56
CA ASN A 474 30.06 -8.99 -16.43
C ASN A 474 30.53 -8.46 -15.07
N ASN A 475 29.57 -8.07 -14.20
CA ASN A 475 29.77 -7.64 -12.82
C ASN A 475 29.07 -8.60 -11.85
#